data_7baad72db0ee269d204e6709b97606ea
#
_entry.id   7baad72db0ee269d204e6709b97606ea
#
_cell.length_a   1.000
_cell.length_b   1.000
_cell.length_c   1.000
_cell.angle_alpha   90.00
_cell.angle_beta   90.00
_cell.angle_gamma   90.00
#
_symmetry.space_group_name_H-M   'P 1'
#
loop_
_entity.id
_entity.type
_entity.pdbx_description
1 polymer ?
#
loop_
_entity_poly.entity_id
_entity_poly.type
_entity_poly.pdbx_seq_one_letter_code
_entity_poly.pdbx_strand_id
1 'polypeptide(L)'
;MTKNEWHQGQGISLRGSIKGLLKSLFVLSLFLCTTVGTSSETALPGKISAGLTAATDWREDQAYFLGMQAYIYGYPALRYTRDRYRMVENATGIIQIRVNDFFHVTRLANSSDKYSASANHDTIYSLSWIDLNEEPMVIHAPQGDGRYIDIELAEFYSDVFGYVSPHLHDGKAITYLLLGPKWDGAIPEGQFDGVLRSPTPWVWAVARVYSSGDDDDLVIAKKIQSEFALAPLSQWQSGNIVPSTRRDVRDPFSDANDPLADFRTMNAAMNENPPPPRDAALMREFGRVGLGPLATVALDDLNENTRRGLQRALLDGNILLQKLAEAGGDTKVVNNWFFGDKNWGRMAESGDFLGRASPQSYAGGIEHWVEMAAKLRSFADADGEILNGKNNYRIRFEKDQIPTARAFWSISVYDDKFNLAETDWDKYLVSDATENLVYGQDGSLEIYLQQDQPEQAYRANWIPLPKGDFNLFFRFYLPNQSMIDQTYVPPPVRKTAAN
;
A
#
# COMPACT_ATOMS: atom_id res chain seq x y z
N MET A 1 1.52 -54.25 19.07
CA MET A 1 2.90 -54.38 19.58
C MET A 1 3.76 -53.54 18.67
N THR A 2 4.45 -52.48 18.98
CA THR A 2 4.87 -51.81 20.20
C THR A 2 5.31 -50.39 19.87
N LYS A 3 4.82 -49.46 20.68
CA LYS A 3 5.50 -48.34 21.34
C LYS A 3 6.15 -47.21 20.53
N ASN A 4 5.54 -46.03 20.78
CA ASN A 4 6.02 -44.65 20.79
C ASN A 4 7.46 -44.45 21.28
N GLU A 5 8.18 -43.51 20.65
CA GLU A 5 9.12 -42.64 21.35
C GLU A 5 9.05 -41.21 20.81
N TRP A 6 8.71 -40.34 21.72
CA TRP A 6 8.77 -38.87 21.57
C TRP A 6 10.20 -38.40 21.86
N HIS A 7 10.88 -37.74 20.93
CA HIS A 7 12.08 -36.97 21.26
C HIS A 7 11.70 -35.51 21.47
N GLN A 8 11.92 -35.08 22.70
CA GLN A 8 11.91 -33.69 23.12
C GLN A 8 13.09 -32.95 22.45
N GLY A 9 12.79 -31.97 21.60
CA GLY A 9 13.75 -30.98 21.13
C GLY A 9 13.81 -29.82 22.12
N GLN A 10 14.97 -29.55 22.62
CA GLN A 10 15.30 -28.50 23.58
C GLN A 10 15.00 -27.12 22.99
N GLY A 11 14.16 -26.34 23.67
CA GLY A 11 13.94 -24.94 23.39
C GLY A 11 15.18 -24.12 23.75
N ILE A 12 15.76 -23.47 22.76
CA ILE A 12 16.77 -22.42 22.97
C ILE A 12 16.03 -21.14 23.27
N SER A 13 16.09 -20.74 24.53
CA SER A 13 15.62 -19.46 25.05
C SER A 13 16.48 -18.31 24.50
N LEU A 14 16.02 -17.63 23.48
CA LEU A 14 16.55 -16.32 23.06
C LEU A 14 15.85 -15.19 23.86
N ARG A 15 16.10 -15.16 25.18
CA ARG A 15 15.86 -13.96 26.00
C ARG A 15 17.20 -13.26 26.20
N GLY A 16 17.50 -12.36 25.29
CA GLY A 16 18.66 -11.48 25.46
C GLY A 16 18.81 -10.55 24.29
N SER A 17 18.62 -9.27 24.54
CA SER A 17 19.05 -8.14 23.69
C SER A 17 18.07 -7.60 22.65
N ILE A 18 16.87 -7.21 23.08
CA ILE A 18 16.05 -6.23 22.31
C ILE A 18 15.78 -4.95 23.13
N LYS A 19 16.37 -4.82 24.32
CA LYS A 19 16.16 -3.64 25.17
C LYS A 19 16.96 -2.39 24.78
N GLY A 20 17.80 -2.44 23.74
CA GLY A 20 18.62 -1.32 23.27
C GLY A 20 18.06 -0.51 22.12
N LEU A 21 17.19 -1.08 21.29
CA LEU A 21 16.74 -0.46 20.02
C LEU A 21 15.54 0.51 20.16
N LEU A 22 14.91 0.57 21.33
CA LEU A 22 13.65 1.31 21.53
C LEU A 22 13.80 2.74 22.06
N LYS A 23 15.02 3.28 22.15
CA LYS A 23 15.22 4.63 22.74
C LYS A 23 15.53 5.76 21.78
N SER A 24 15.69 5.51 20.48
CA SER A 24 16.06 6.57 19.51
C SER A 24 14.98 6.88 18.45
N LEU A 25 13.84 6.20 18.46
CA LEU A 25 12.76 6.43 17.49
C LEU A 25 11.59 7.27 18.02
N PHE A 26 11.79 8.00 19.11
CA PHE A 26 10.69 8.73 19.77
C PHE A 26 10.67 10.23 19.45
N VAL A 27 11.12 10.65 18.28
CA VAL A 27 10.87 12.04 17.81
C VAL A 27 10.66 12.02 16.30
N LEU A 28 9.45 12.27 15.86
CA LEU A 28 9.03 12.80 14.54
C LEU A 28 8.20 11.90 13.64
N SER A 29 7.00 11.53 14.07
CA SER A 29 5.93 11.22 13.12
C SER A 29 4.71 12.14 13.27
N LEU A 30 4.95 13.41 13.60
CA LEU A 30 3.91 14.42 13.77
C LEU A 30 4.11 15.61 12.83
N PHE A 31 4.32 15.36 11.50
CA PHE A 31 4.22 16.46 10.53
C PHE A 31 4.08 15.90 9.11
N LEU A 32 2.85 15.67 8.69
CA LEU A 32 2.44 15.87 7.31
C LEU A 32 0.92 16.01 7.23
N CYS A 33 0.45 16.97 8.01
CA CYS A 33 -0.79 17.67 7.76
C CYS A 33 -0.53 19.14 8.09
N THR A 34 0.19 19.81 7.24
CA THR A 34 0.33 21.27 7.20
C THR A 34 0.01 21.66 5.79
N THR A 35 -0.93 22.49 5.58
CA THR A 35 -1.27 23.76 6.11
C THR A 35 -2.75 24.02 5.94
N VAL A 36 -3.46 24.34 6.95
CA VAL A 36 -4.14 25.62 7.17
C VAL A 36 -4.81 25.53 8.53
N GLY A 37 -4.50 26.47 9.39
CA GLY A 37 -5.24 26.70 10.65
C GLY A 37 -4.45 26.29 11.87
N THR A 38 -3.93 27.28 12.59
CA THR A 38 -3.54 27.20 13.97
C THR A 38 -4.72 26.70 14.79
N SER A 39 -4.80 25.37 15.01
CA SER A 39 -5.68 24.84 16.02
C SER A 39 -4.97 24.95 17.37
N SER A 40 -5.50 25.82 18.24
CA SER A 40 -5.22 25.78 19.67
C SER A 40 -5.37 24.33 20.14
N GLU A 41 -4.37 23.81 20.86
CA GLU A 41 -4.52 22.62 21.69
C GLU A 41 -5.71 22.83 22.62
N THR A 42 -6.89 22.36 22.24
CA THR A 42 -7.99 22.17 23.18
C THR A 42 -7.65 20.94 24.01
N ALA A 43 -7.22 21.16 25.23
CA ALA A 43 -7.04 20.13 26.22
C ALA A 43 -8.31 19.27 26.26
N LEU A 44 -8.16 17.97 25.92
CA LEU A 44 -9.24 17.00 26.10
C LEU A 44 -9.69 16.99 27.56
N PRO A 45 -10.97 17.10 27.85
CA PRO A 45 -11.44 17.11 29.24
C PRO A 45 -11.32 15.70 29.84
N GLY A 46 -10.49 15.60 30.86
CA GLY A 46 -10.41 14.43 31.72
C GLY A 46 -9.46 13.33 31.29
N LYS A 47 -8.73 12.77 32.22
CA LYS A 47 -7.91 11.57 32.01
C LYS A 47 -8.81 10.42 31.57
N ILE A 48 -8.76 10.05 30.30
CA ILE A 48 -9.40 8.85 29.77
C ILE A 48 -8.63 7.66 30.36
N SER A 49 -9.31 6.82 31.15
CA SER A 49 -8.71 5.62 31.75
C SER A 49 -8.30 4.66 30.64
N ALA A 50 -7.04 4.24 30.62
CA ALA A 50 -6.57 3.19 29.75
C ALA A 50 -7.02 1.81 30.28
N GLY A 51 -7.78 1.08 29.46
CA GLY A 51 -8.21 -0.29 29.76
C GLY A 51 -9.54 -0.43 30.53
N LEU A 52 -10.02 -1.67 30.62
CA LEU A 52 -11.22 -2.05 31.37
C LEU A 52 -10.94 -1.96 32.87
N THR A 53 -11.81 -1.28 33.60
CA THR A 53 -11.74 -1.20 35.06
C THR A 53 -13.11 -1.50 35.68
N ALA A 54 -13.14 -2.00 36.89
CA ALA A 54 -14.41 -2.21 37.64
C ALA A 54 -15.21 -0.91 37.90
N ALA A 55 -14.59 0.24 37.67
CA ALA A 55 -15.20 1.54 37.83
C ALA A 55 -15.86 2.11 36.57
N THR A 56 -15.61 1.51 35.37
CA THR A 56 -16.22 1.94 34.11
C THR A 56 -17.62 1.35 33.96
N ASP A 57 -18.51 2.09 33.29
CA ASP A 57 -19.84 1.59 32.92
C ASP A 57 -19.66 0.55 31.81
N TRP A 58 -20.36 -0.57 31.88
CA TRP A 58 -20.26 -1.65 30.88
C TRP A 58 -20.58 -1.17 29.46
N ARG A 59 -21.35 -0.10 29.30
CA ARG A 59 -21.66 0.47 27.97
C ARG A 59 -20.45 1.16 27.37
N GLU A 60 -19.63 1.80 28.19
CA GLU A 60 -18.36 2.40 27.76
C GLU A 60 -17.39 1.31 27.32
N ASP A 61 -17.25 0.25 28.09
CA ASP A 61 -16.37 -0.86 27.80
C ASP A 61 -16.81 -1.63 26.54
N GLN A 62 -18.12 -1.88 26.39
CA GLN A 62 -18.68 -2.48 25.18
C GLN A 62 -18.40 -1.62 23.96
N ALA A 63 -18.64 -0.30 24.05
CA ALA A 63 -18.42 0.61 22.95
C ALA A 63 -16.93 0.74 22.58
N TYR A 64 -16.06 0.72 23.57
CA TYR A 64 -14.62 0.69 23.33
C TYR A 64 -14.20 -0.57 22.55
N PHE A 65 -14.63 -1.74 23.01
CA PHE A 65 -14.26 -3.02 22.38
C PHE A 65 -14.81 -3.13 20.95
N LEU A 66 -16.09 -2.87 20.75
CA LEU A 66 -16.71 -2.92 19.42
C LEU A 66 -16.21 -1.79 18.51
N GLY A 67 -15.95 -0.61 19.08
CA GLY A 67 -15.39 0.53 18.37
C GLY A 67 -13.99 0.27 17.83
N MET A 68 -13.11 -0.37 18.62
CA MET A 68 -11.78 -0.80 18.16
C MET A 68 -11.87 -1.74 16.96
N GLN A 69 -12.72 -2.76 17.04
CA GLN A 69 -12.90 -3.71 15.94
C GLN A 69 -13.47 -3.03 14.69
N ALA A 70 -14.49 -2.17 14.88
CA ALA A 70 -15.11 -1.44 13.78
C ALA A 70 -14.15 -0.46 13.12
N TYR A 71 -13.31 0.23 13.92
CA TYR A 71 -12.28 1.14 13.40
C TYR A 71 -11.25 0.40 12.54
N ILE A 72 -10.73 -0.72 13.04
CA ILE A 72 -9.78 -1.57 12.29
C ILE A 72 -10.42 -2.07 10.99
N TYR A 73 -11.65 -2.60 11.07
CA TYR A 73 -12.38 -3.11 9.90
C TYR A 73 -12.60 -2.02 8.84
N GLY A 74 -13.09 -0.85 9.27
CA GLY A 74 -13.51 0.24 8.39
C GLY A 74 -12.41 1.25 8.04
N TYR A 75 -11.21 1.12 8.61
CA TYR A 75 -10.12 2.06 8.38
C TYR A 75 -9.76 2.26 6.90
N PRO A 76 -9.66 1.22 6.06
CA PRO A 76 -9.40 1.42 4.64
C PRO A 76 -10.49 2.26 3.95
N ALA A 77 -11.77 2.03 4.26
CA ALA A 77 -12.87 2.82 3.70
C ALA A 77 -12.85 4.28 4.16
N LEU A 78 -12.50 4.53 5.42
CA LEU A 78 -12.25 5.88 5.94
C LEU A 78 -11.11 6.55 5.16
N ARG A 79 -10.00 5.85 4.99
CA ARG A 79 -8.82 6.35 4.26
C ARG A 79 -9.16 6.64 2.80
N TYR A 80 -9.81 5.73 2.10
CA TYR A 80 -10.19 5.89 0.70
C TYR A 80 -11.19 7.04 0.49
N THR A 81 -12.11 7.27 1.44
CA THR A 81 -13.01 8.44 1.37
C THR A 81 -12.21 9.74 1.40
N ARG A 82 -11.22 9.85 2.28
CA ARG A 82 -10.36 11.03 2.41
C ARG A 82 -9.45 11.21 1.20
N ASP A 83 -8.85 10.14 0.71
CA ASP A 83 -7.95 10.18 -0.44
C ASP A 83 -8.72 10.50 -1.73
N ARG A 84 -9.91 9.90 -1.93
CA ARG A 84 -10.80 10.20 -3.05
C ARG A 84 -11.20 11.67 -3.06
N TYR A 85 -11.66 12.20 -1.93
CA TYR A 85 -12.02 13.62 -1.80
C TYR A 85 -10.83 14.53 -2.10
N ARG A 86 -9.68 14.25 -1.51
CA ARG A 86 -8.46 15.03 -1.73
C ARG A 86 -8.02 15.07 -3.19
N MET A 87 -8.11 13.93 -3.87
CA MET A 87 -7.65 13.79 -5.26
C MET A 87 -8.66 14.33 -6.29
N VAL A 88 -9.94 14.35 -5.96
CA VAL A 88 -11.01 14.75 -6.89
C VAL A 88 -11.46 16.18 -6.63
N GLU A 89 -11.89 16.51 -5.41
CA GLU A 89 -12.51 17.80 -5.08
C GLU A 89 -11.53 18.81 -4.50
N ASN A 90 -10.66 18.39 -3.59
CA ASN A 90 -9.74 19.28 -2.90
C ASN A 90 -8.30 19.09 -3.42
N ALA A 91 -8.14 19.03 -4.73
CA ALA A 91 -6.84 18.81 -5.37
C ALA A 91 -5.93 20.02 -5.20
N THR A 92 -5.13 20.03 -4.15
CA THR A 92 -4.11 21.07 -3.89
C THR A 92 -2.73 20.68 -4.42
N GLY A 93 -2.60 19.52 -5.05
CA GLY A 93 -1.34 18.95 -5.51
C GLY A 93 -1.32 18.59 -6.99
N ILE A 94 -0.34 17.78 -7.36
CA ILE A 94 -0.11 17.31 -8.73
C ILE A 94 -1.26 16.41 -9.22
N ILE A 95 -1.91 15.66 -8.32
CA ILE A 95 -2.94 14.67 -8.66
C ILE A 95 -4.32 15.31 -8.61
N GLN A 96 -5.03 15.34 -9.75
CA GLN A 96 -6.36 15.92 -9.91
C GLN A 96 -7.24 15.00 -10.76
N ILE A 97 -7.80 13.96 -10.14
CA ILE A 97 -8.56 12.91 -10.82
C ILE A 97 -9.96 13.43 -11.19
N ARG A 98 -10.48 13.00 -12.35
CA ARG A 98 -11.91 13.03 -12.66
C ARG A 98 -12.48 11.62 -12.43
N VAL A 99 -13.67 11.53 -11.84
CA VAL A 99 -14.33 10.24 -11.62
C VAL A 99 -14.57 9.56 -12.97
N ASN A 100 -14.24 8.27 -13.08
CA ASN A 100 -14.38 7.49 -14.31
C ASN A 100 -13.45 7.96 -15.47
N ASP A 101 -12.28 8.51 -15.12
CA ASP A 101 -11.25 8.87 -16.09
C ASP A 101 -9.86 8.61 -15.51
N PHE A 102 -8.87 8.36 -16.36
CA PHE A 102 -7.49 8.20 -15.93
C PHE A 102 -6.77 9.54 -15.80
N PHE A 103 -6.17 9.77 -14.67
CA PHE A 103 -5.17 10.82 -14.46
C PHE A 103 -3.77 10.24 -14.65
N HIS A 104 -3.01 10.73 -15.62
CA HIS A 104 -1.68 10.24 -15.94
C HIS A 104 -0.58 11.04 -15.24
N VAL A 105 0.23 10.36 -14.41
CA VAL A 105 1.50 10.89 -13.89
C VAL A 105 2.58 10.53 -14.90
N THR A 106 3.02 11.51 -15.68
CA THR A 106 3.87 11.29 -16.88
C THR A 106 5.37 11.39 -16.62
N ARG A 107 5.79 11.18 -15.39
CA ARG A 107 7.20 11.12 -14.97
C ARG A 107 7.37 10.10 -13.86
N LEU A 108 8.58 9.62 -13.69
CA LEU A 108 8.94 8.83 -12.52
C LEU A 108 8.92 9.72 -11.26
N ALA A 109 8.61 9.11 -10.12
CA ALA A 109 8.71 9.79 -8.84
C ALA A 109 10.17 10.08 -8.50
N ASN A 110 10.43 11.17 -7.80
CA ASN A 110 11.76 11.54 -7.30
C ASN A 110 11.69 11.99 -5.83
N SER A 111 12.82 12.42 -5.29
CA SER A 111 12.92 12.82 -3.87
C SER A 111 12.06 14.04 -3.48
N SER A 112 11.57 14.83 -4.43
CA SER A 112 10.65 15.95 -4.16
C SER A 112 9.19 15.50 -3.97
N ASP A 113 8.85 14.27 -4.38
CA ASP A 113 7.51 13.73 -4.29
C ASP A 113 7.22 13.20 -2.87
N LYS A 114 6.35 13.91 -2.16
CA LYS A 114 5.96 13.59 -0.78
C LYS A 114 4.47 13.21 -0.68
N TYR A 115 3.84 12.86 -1.81
CA TYR A 115 2.41 12.54 -1.86
C TYR A 115 2.08 11.08 -1.50
N SER A 116 3.08 10.20 -1.54
CA SER A 116 2.94 8.78 -1.20
C SER A 116 4.22 8.29 -0.55
N ALA A 117 4.10 7.61 0.58
CA ALA A 117 5.22 6.89 1.16
C ALA A 117 5.65 5.75 0.23
N SER A 118 6.96 5.51 0.13
CA SER A 118 7.55 4.47 -0.73
C SER A 118 7.20 4.59 -2.22
N ALA A 119 7.09 5.84 -2.71
CA ALA A 119 6.85 6.10 -4.14
C ALA A 119 7.83 5.33 -5.01
N ASN A 120 7.33 4.70 -6.08
CA ASN A 120 8.14 3.86 -6.95
C ASN A 120 8.80 4.69 -8.05
N HIS A 121 10.08 4.41 -8.32
CA HIS A 121 10.87 5.03 -9.39
C HIS A 121 11.07 4.09 -10.60
N ASP A 122 10.34 2.96 -10.67
CA ASP A 122 10.42 2.00 -11.78
C ASP A 122 9.29 2.15 -12.79
N THR A 123 8.19 2.81 -12.41
CA THR A 123 6.99 2.89 -13.23
C THR A 123 6.39 4.28 -13.24
N ILE A 124 5.77 4.67 -14.35
CA ILE A 124 4.83 5.80 -14.39
C ILE A 124 3.42 5.30 -14.10
N TYR A 125 2.59 6.18 -13.53
CA TYR A 125 1.29 5.80 -12.97
C TYR A 125 0.12 6.45 -13.70
N SER A 126 -0.99 5.70 -13.84
CA SER A 126 -2.29 6.25 -14.18
C SER A 126 -3.28 5.86 -13.11
N LEU A 127 -4.03 6.85 -12.61
CA LEU A 127 -4.86 6.72 -11.42
C LEU A 127 -6.31 7.04 -11.75
N SER A 128 -7.27 6.27 -11.22
CA SER A 128 -8.69 6.56 -11.39
C SER A 128 -9.51 6.14 -10.17
N TRP A 129 -10.46 6.98 -9.78
CA TRP A 129 -11.58 6.59 -8.96
C TRP A 129 -12.76 6.25 -9.86
N ILE A 130 -13.18 4.98 -9.84
CA ILE A 130 -14.24 4.45 -10.70
C ILE A 130 -15.52 4.30 -9.89
N ASP A 131 -16.59 4.89 -10.38
CA ASP A 131 -17.95 4.77 -9.86
C ASP A 131 -18.78 3.85 -10.78
N LEU A 132 -19.23 2.74 -10.23
CA LEU A 132 -20.00 1.69 -10.92
C LEU A 132 -21.48 1.69 -10.52
N ASN A 133 -21.99 2.76 -9.91
CA ASN A 133 -23.38 2.81 -9.48
C ASN A 133 -24.38 2.90 -10.63
N GLU A 134 -24.03 3.56 -11.72
CA GLU A 134 -24.96 3.82 -12.83
C GLU A 134 -24.91 2.75 -13.91
N GLU A 135 -23.72 2.45 -14.43
CA GLU A 135 -23.49 1.47 -15.48
C GLU A 135 -22.11 0.83 -15.38
N PRO A 136 -21.87 -0.31 -16.07
CA PRO A 136 -20.55 -0.90 -16.18
C PRO A 136 -19.54 0.03 -16.88
N MET A 137 -18.28 -0.13 -16.51
CA MET A 137 -17.17 0.55 -17.17
C MET A 137 -16.37 -0.43 -18.01
N VAL A 138 -15.96 0.00 -19.20
CA VAL A 138 -14.99 -0.72 -20.02
C VAL A 138 -13.60 -0.18 -19.69
N ILE A 139 -12.68 -1.09 -19.40
CA ILE A 139 -11.31 -0.78 -19.05
C ILE A 139 -10.37 -1.49 -20.01
N HIS A 140 -9.40 -0.76 -20.57
CA HIS A 140 -8.47 -1.25 -21.57
C HIS A 140 -7.03 -1.00 -21.16
N ALA A 141 -6.20 -2.05 -21.27
CA ALA A 141 -4.74 -1.98 -21.20
C ALA A 141 -4.13 -2.30 -22.57
N PRO A 142 -3.27 -1.42 -23.12
CA PRO A 142 -2.63 -1.63 -24.40
C PRO A 142 -1.56 -2.72 -24.36
N GLN A 143 -1.09 -3.15 -25.52
CA GLN A 143 0.09 -4.00 -25.63
C GLN A 143 1.33 -3.27 -25.13
N GLY A 144 2.18 -3.94 -24.37
CA GLY A 144 3.31 -3.34 -23.68
C GLY A 144 4.68 -3.51 -24.34
N ASP A 145 4.76 -4.15 -25.51
CA ASP A 145 6.03 -4.47 -26.20
C ASP A 145 7.08 -5.12 -25.27
N GLY A 146 6.62 -6.03 -24.41
CA GLY A 146 7.45 -6.73 -23.43
C GLY A 146 7.64 -5.99 -22.10
N ARG A 147 7.19 -4.72 -21.97
CA ARG A 147 7.24 -3.96 -20.70
C ARG A 147 6.20 -4.46 -19.72
N TYR A 148 6.52 -4.32 -18.45
CA TYR A 148 5.52 -4.52 -17.40
C TYR A 148 4.42 -3.46 -17.50
N ILE A 149 3.19 -3.94 -17.60
CA ILE A 149 1.96 -3.13 -17.58
C ILE A 149 0.94 -3.86 -16.73
N ASP A 150 0.32 -3.15 -15.80
CA ASP A 150 -0.85 -3.62 -15.07
C ASP A 150 -1.84 -2.48 -14.82
N ILE A 151 -3.11 -2.83 -14.66
CA ILE A 151 -4.12 -2.02 -13.99
C ILE A 151 -4.62 -2.86 -12.82
N GLU A 152 -4.30 -2.44 -11.64
CA GLU A 152 -4.68 -3.05 -10.37
C GLU A 152 -5.98 -2.43 -9.89
N LEU A 153 -6.95 -3.27 -9.50
CA LEU A 153 -8.30 -2.85 -9.13
C LEU A 153 -8.59 -3.25 -7.68
N ALA A 154 -8.68 -2.26 -6.79
CA ALA A 154 -9.05 -2.47 -5.40
C ALA A 154 -10.50 -2.04 -5.13
N GLU A 155 -11.20 -2.86 -4.34
CA GLU A 155 -12.48 -2.50 -3.79
C GLU A 155 -12.31 -1.47 -2.63
N PHE A 156 -13.40 -0.91 -2.13
CA PHE A 156 -13.34 0.25 -1.24
C PHE A 156 -12.79 -0.03 0.17
N TYR A 157 -12.49 -1.29 0.49
CA TYR A 157 -11.78 -1.69 1.72
C TYR A 157 -10.33 -2.08 1.44
N SER A 158 -9.77 -1.71 0.28
CA SER A 158 -8.39 -1.88 -0.16
C SER A 158 -7.95 -3.31 -0.54
N ASP A 159 -8.83 -4.29 -0.55
CA ASP A 159 -8.50 -5.58 -1.15
C ASP A 159 -8.60 -5.51 -2.68
N VAL A 160 -7.61 -6.07 -3.35
CA VAL A 160 -7.57 -6.17 -4.81
C VAL A 160 -8.47 -7.31 -5.25
N PHE A 161 -9.39 -7.04 -6.17
CA PHE A 161 -10.29 -8.06 -6.70
C PHE A 161 -9.96 -8.48 -8.14
N GLY A 162 -8.99 -7.83 -8.77
CA GLY A 162 -8.54 -8.21 -10.11
C GLY A 162 -7.49 -7.29 -10.71
N TYR A 163 -6.94 -7.77 -11.80
CA TYR A 163 -5.97 -7.08 -12.64
C TYR A 163 -6.40 -7.10 -14.09
N VAL A 164 -6.14 -5.98 -14.80
CA VAL A 164 -6.18 -5.92 -16.26
C VAL A 164 -4.75 -5.71 -16.73
N SER A 165 -4.11 -6.78 -17.20
CA SER A 165 -2.68 -6.79 -17.53
C SER A 165 -2.40 -7.65 -18.77
N PRO A 166 -1.71 -7.12 -19.76
CA PRO A 166 -1.23 -7.90 -20.91
C PRO A 166 -0.47 -9.16 -20.51
N HIS A 167 0.28 -9.14 -19.41
CA HIS A 167 1.06 -10.30 -18.93
C HIS A 167 0.20 -11.50 -18.53
N LEU A 168 -1.08 -11.29 -18.26
CA LEU A 168 -2.04 -12.38 -18.01
C LEU A 168 -2.66 -12.91 -19.31
N HIS A 169 -2.33 -12.31 -20.49
CA HIS A 169 -2.90 -12.58 -21.81
C HIS A 169 -1.85 -12.60 -22.93
N ASP A 170 -0.77 -13.33 -22.74
CA ASP A 170 0.30 -13.53 -23.72
C ASP A 170 0.91 -12.23 -24.28
N GLY A 171 0.91 -11.15 -23.47
CA GLY A 171 1.46 -9.85 -23.85
C GLY A 171 0.56 -9.01 -24.76
N LYS A 172 -0.66 -9.46 -25.07
CA LYS A 172 -1.59 -8.75 -25.98
C LYS A 172 -2.36 -7.66 -25.23
N ALA A 173 -2.77 -6.64 -25.98
CA ALA A 173 -3.74 -5.67 -25.49
C ALA A 173 -5.01 -6.38 -25.01
N ILE A 174 -5.62 -5.86 -23.95
CA ILE A 174 -6.73 -6.52 -23.26
C ILE A 174 -7.79 -5.52 -22.87
N THR A 175 -9.06 -5.90 -23.04
CA THR A 175 -10.23 -5.08 -22.73
C THR A 175 -11.19 -5.85 -21.85
N TYR A 176 -11.48 -5.34 -20.66
CA TYR A 176 -12.38 -5.94 -19.69
C TYR A 176 -13.62 -5.09 -19.47
N LEU A 177 -14.73 -5.78 -19.17
CA LEU A 177 -15.95 -5.15 -18.66
C LEU A 177 -15.93 -5.21 -17.13
N LEU A 178 -16.00 -4.05 -16.47
CA LEU A 178 -16.03 -3.91 -15.03
C LEU A 178 -17.46 -3.65 -14.58
N LEU A 179 -18.03 -4.59 -13.82
CA LEU A 179 -19.40 -4.55 -13.31
C LEU A 179 -19.43 -4.06 -11.87
N GLY A 180 -20.41 -3.24 -11.53
CA GLY A 180 -20.75 -2.94 -10.13
C GLY A 180 -21.36 -4.16 -9.42
N PRO A 181 -21.39 -4.17 -8.06
CA PRO A 181 -21.88 -5.32 -7.29
C PRO A 181 -23.34 -5.65 -7.55
N LYS A 182 -24.15 -4.67 -7.92
CA LYS A 182 -25.60 -4.80 -8.12
C LYS A 182 -26.02 -4.86 -9.58
N TRP A 183 -25.05 -4.87 -10.52
CA TRP A 183 -25.39 -4.92 -11.94
C TRP A 183 -26.04 -6.26 -12.30
N ASP A 184 -27.26 -6.20 -12.83
CA ASP A 184 -28.07 -7.32 -13.30
C ASP A 184 -28.47 -7.21 -14.79
N GLY A 185 -27.97 -6.16 -15.47
CA GLY A 185 -28.20 -5.97 -16.91
C GLY A 185 -27.45 -6.97 -17.79
N ALA A 186 -27.72 -6.96 -19.06
CA ALA A 186 -27.09 -7.84 -20.04
C ALA A 186 -25.56 -7.56 -20.14
N ILE A 187 -24.81 -8.64 -20.27
CA ILE A 187 -23.37 -8.60 -20.56
C ILE A 187 -23.21 -8.92 -22.04
N PRO A 188 -22.62 -8.01 -22.86
CA PRO A 188 -22.42 -8.27 -24.28
C PRO A 188 -21.45 -9.43 -24.49
N GLU A 189 -21.94 -10.51 -25.15
CA GLU A 189 -21.12 -11.69 -25.41
C GLU A 189 -20.03 -11.41 -26.47
N GLY A 190 -18.83 -11.93 -26.23
CA GLY A 190 -17.70 -11.92 -27.17
C GLY A 190 -17.12 -10.54 -27.49
N GLN A 191 -17.51 -9.49 -26.76
CA GLN A 191 -16.99 -8.12 -26.96
C GLN A 191 -15.79 -7.78 -26.08
N PHE A 192 -15.54 -8.55 -25.05
CA PHE A 192 -14.52 -8.30 -24.05
C PHE A 192 -13.69 -9.56 -23.79
N ASP A 193 -12.42 -9.37 -23.48
CA ASP A 193 -11.50 -10.46 -23.11
C ASP A 193 -11.82 -11.07 -21.75
N GLY A 194 -12.51 -10.29 -20.90
CA GLY A 194 -12.95 -10.75 -19.59
C GLY A 194 -13.97 -9.82 -18.95
N VAL A 195 -14.56 -10.31 -17.86
CA VAL A 195 -15.52 -9.58 -17.04
C VAL A 195 -15.08 -9.66 -15.59
N LEU A 196 -14.96 -8.53 -14.92
CA LEU A 196 -14.68 -8.43 -13.48
C LEU A 196 -15.89 -7.81 -12.79
N ARG A 197 -16.30 -8.40 -11.65
CA ARG A 197 -17.34 -7.81 -10.81
C ARG A 197 -16.71 -7.27 -9.54
N SER A 198 -16.83 -5.95 -9.34
CA SER A 198 -16.36 -5.31 -8.11
C SER A 198 -17.22 -5.71 -6.92
N PRO A 199 -16.64 -5.99 -5.75
CA PRO A 199 -17.37 -6.18 -4.51
C PRO A 199 -18.06 -4.91 -4.01
N THR A 200 -17.58 -3.73 -4.38
CA THR A 200 -18.11 -2.42 -3.96
C THR A 200 -18.43 -1.53 -5.17
N PRO A 201 -19.37 -0.57 -5.04
CA PRO A 201 -19.68 0.39 -6.10
C PRO A 201 -18.49 1.24 -6.53
N TRP A 202 -17.64 1.64 -5.59
CA TRP A 202 -16.45 2.43 -5.89
C TRP A 202 -15.21 1.56 -5.93
N VAL A 203 -14.33 1.86 -6.90
CA VAL A 203 -13.08 1.14 -7.16
C VAL A 203 -11.94 2.13 -7.23
N TRP A 204 -10.81 1.79 -6.60
CA TRP A 204 -9.54 2.45 -6.82
C TRP A 204 -8.74 1.69 -7.87
N ALA A 205 -8.46 2.33 -8.99
CA ALA A 205 -7.68 1.77 -10.09
C ALA A 205 -6.31 2.43 -10.16
N VAL A 206 -5.26 1.61 -10.16
CA VAL A 206 -3.86 2.04 -10.27
C VAL A 206 -3.21 1.30 -11.41
N ALA A 207 -2.94 2.01 -12.50
CA ALA A 207 -2.22 1.47 -13.63
C ALA A 207 -0.75 1.85 -13.58
N ARG A 208 0.13 0.95 -14.05
CA ARG A 208 1.57 1.11 -14.09
C ARG A 208 2.12 0.75 -15.45
N VAL A 209 3.09 1.52 -15.92
CA VAL A 209 3.91 1.21 -17.09
C VAL A 209 5.37 1.31 -16.66
N TYR A 210 6.13 0.26 -16.83
CA TYR A 210 7.57 0.25 -16.55
C TYR A 210 8.30 1.28 -17.42
N SER A 211 9.28 1.98 -16.82
CA SER A 211 10.25 2.83 -17.53
C SER A 211 11.61 2.74 -16.86
N SER A 212 12.67 2.67 -17.67
CA SER A 212 14.05 2.73 -17.20
C SER A 212 14.43 4.10 -16.61
N GLY A 213 13.67 5.14 -16.97
CA GLY A 213 13.94 6.51 -16.59
C GLY A 213 14.72 7.32 -17.62
N ASP A 214 15.27 6.66 -18.65
CA ASP A 214 15.93 7.36 -19.77
C ASP A 214 14.90 8.15 -20.58
N ASP A 215 15.29 9.29 -21.12
CA ASP A 215 14.38 10.21 -21.83
C ASP A 215 13.67 9.52 -23.01
N ASP A 216 14.38 8.76 -23.82
CA ASP A 216 13.82 8.04 -24.98
C ASP A 216 12.86 6.92 -24.53
N ASP A 217 13.21 6.20 -23.47
CA ASP A 217 12.38 5.16 -22.88
C ASP A 217 11.11 5.74 -22.26
N LEU A 218 11.23 6.86 -21.55
CA LEU A 218 10.10 7.56 -20.97
C LEU A 218 9.11 8.07 -22.03
N VAL A 219 9.58 8.47 -23.21
CA VAL A 219 8.70 8.82 -24.35
C VAL A 219 7.87 7.62 -24.78
N ILE A 220 8.48 6.44 -24.88
CA ILE A 220 7.78 5.19 -25.24
C ILE A 220 6.77 4.82 -24.14
N ALA A 221 7.18 4.87 -22.86
CA ALA A 221 6.29 4.57 -21.73
C ALA A 221 5.07 5.49 -21.69
N LYS A 222 5.25 6.80 -21.93
CA LYS A 222 4.16 7.78 -22.02
C LYS A 222 3.21 7.50 -23.18
N LYS A 223 3.74 7.09 -24.33
CA LYS A 223 2.91 6.71 -25.48
C LYS A 223 2.00 5.53 -25.08
N ILE A 224 2.55 4.47 -24.51
CA ILE A 224 1.79 3.33 -24.03
C ILE A 224 0.78 3.77 -22.96
N GLN A 225 1.20 4.60 -22.02
CA GLN A 225 0.31 5.15 -20.98
C GLN A 225 -0.89 5.89 -21.56
N SER A 226 -0.72 6.63 -22.64
CA SER A 226 -1.81 7.37 -23.29
C SER A 226 -2.83 6.50 -24.01
N GLU A 227 -2.54 5.21 -24.17
CA GLU A 227 -3.44 4.22 -24.80
C GLU A 227 -4.33 3.49 -23.78
N PHE A 228 -4.11 3.69 -22.47
CA PHE A 228 -5.09 3.24 -21.48
C PHE A 228 -6.44 3.91 -21.71
N ALA A 229 -7.51 3.12 -21.67
CA ALA A 229 -8.86 3.67 -21.81
C ALA A 229 -9.78 3.21 -20.68
N LEU A 230 -10.66 4.13 -20.28
CA LEU A 230 -11.72 3.90 -19.32
C LEU A 230 -12.96 4.64 -19.81
N ALA A 231 -14.07 3.93 -20.04
CA ALA A 231 -15.29 4.53 -20.56
C ALA A 231 -16.54 3.79 -20.07
N PRO A 232 -17.68 4.49 -19.88
CA PRO A 232 -18.95 3.85 -19.67
C PRO A 232 -19.29 2.87 -20.81
N LEU A 233 -19.93 1.76 -20.50
CA LEU A 233 -20.31 0.75 -21.51
C LEU A 233 -21.13 1.35 -22.65
N SER A 234 -22.08 2.24 -22.35
CA SER A 234 -22.89 2.93 -23.34
C SER A 234 -22.08 3.78 -24.32
N GLN A 235 -21.06 4.47 -23.85
CA GLN A 235 -20.14 5.26 -24.68
C GLN A 235 -19.22 4.38 -25.52
N TRP A 236 -18.67 3.32 -24.91
CA TRP A 236 -17.84 2.34 -25.61
C TRP A 236 -18.58 1.72 -26.80
N GLN A 237 -19.82 1.27 -26.59
CA GLN A 237 -20.65 0.68 -27.64
C GLN A 237 -21.04 1.66 -28.76
N SER A 238 -21.24 2.94 -28.42
CA SER A 238 -21.55 3.96 -29.41
C SER A 238 -20.32 4.42 -30.21
N GLY A 239 -19.12 4.11 -29.75
CA GLY A 239 -17.87 4.63 -30.30
C GLY A 239 -17.63 6.11 -30.05
N ASN A 240 -18.44 6.75 -29.21
CA ASN A 240 -18.33 8.17 -28.85
C ASN A 240 -17.89 8.32 -27.39
N ILE A 241 -16.58 8.11 -27.14
CA ILE A 241 -16.00 8.21 -25.80
C ILE A 241 -15.68 9.68 -25.52
N VAL A 242 -16.29 10.21 -24.46
CA VAL A 242 -16.07 11.59 -24.00
C VAL A 242 -15.37 11.54 -22.64
N PRO A 243 -14.24 12.25 -22.48
CA PRO A 243 -13.54 12.34 -21.18
C PRO A 243 -14.49 12.81 -20.07
N SER A 244 -14.40 12.17 -18.92
CA SER A 244 -15.25 12.53 -17.80
C SER A 244 -14.88 13.88 -17.21
N THR A 245 -15.89 14.65 -16.84
CA THR A 245 -15.73 15.91 -16.10
C THR A 245 -16.23 15.79 -14.65
N ARG A 246 -16.67 14.59 -14.25
CA ARG A 246 -17.27 14.35 -12.92
C ARG A 246 -16.28 14.58 -11.79
N ARG A 247 -16.77 15.26 -10.74
CA ARG A 247 -16.05 15.52 -9.51
C ARG A 247 -16.88 15.24 -8.26
N ASP A 248 -18.09 14.75 -8.42
CA ASP A 248 -19.06 14.51 -7.36
C ASP A 248 -18.64 13.31 -6.50
N VAL A 249 -17.92 13.58 -5.43
CA VAL A 249 -17.51 12.60 -4.42
C VAL A 249 -17.95 13.05 -3.04
N ARG A 250 -18.08 12.08 -2.14
CA ARG A 250 -18.49 12.35 -0.77
C ARG A 250 -17.42 13.11 0.01
N ASP A 251 -17.79 14.19 0.67
CA ASP A 251 -16.96 14.89 1.64
C ASP A 251 -16.76 14.03 2.90
N PRO A 252 -15.54 13.89 3.39
CA PRO A 252 -15.32 13.33 4.72
C PRO A 252 -15.83 14.32 5.80
N PHE A 253 -16.35 13.81 6.89
CA PHE A 253 -16.64 14.65 8.06
C PHE A 253 -15.32 15.17 8.62
N SER A 254 -15.21 16.49 8.77
CA SER A 254 -13.97 17.18 9.14
C SER A 254 -14.15 18.22 10.25
N ASP A 255 -15.29 18.21 10.96
CA ASP A 255 -15.48 19.09 12.12
C ASP A 255 -14.52 18.69 13.25
N ALA A 256 -13.57 19.58 13.54
CA ALA A 256 -12.58 19.38 14.60
C ALA A 256 -13.20 19.30 16.02
N ASN A 257 -14.44 19.77 16.18
CA ASN A 257 -15.17 19.69 17.45
C ASN A 257 -15.99 18.40 17.59
N ASP A 258 -16.11 17.60 16.53
CA ASP A 258 -16.78 16.31 16.60
C ASP A 258 -15.75 15.18 16.86
N PRO A 259 -15.65 14.66 18.08
CA PRO A 259 -14.70 13.61 18.39
C PRO A 259 -15.03 12.27 17.74
N LEU A 260 -16.17 12.13 17.06
CA LEU A 260 -16.60 10.95 16.31
C LEU A 260 -16.61 11.17 14.80
N ALA A 261 -16.00 12.25 14.28
CA ALA A 261 -15.97 12.58 12.85
C ALA A 261 -15.47 11.41 11.98
N ASP A 262 -14.46 10.67 12.44
CA ASP A 262 -13.93 9.50 11.74
C ASP A 262 -14.95 8.37 11.65
N PHE A 263 -15.67 8.09 12.72
CA PHE A 263 -16.75 7.11 12.69
C PHE A 263 -17.93 7.56 11.82
N ARG A 264 -18.23 8.86 11.76
CA ARG A 264 -19.23 9.37 10.82
C ARG A 264 -18.80 9.18 9.38
N THR A 265 -17.56 9.52 9.06
CA THR A 265 -17.00 9.31 7.73
C THR A 265 -17.01 7.82 7.37
N MET A 266 -16.59 6.96 8.29
CA MET A 266 -16.59 5.51 8.12
C MET A 266 -18.00 4.95 7.88
N ASN A 267 -19.00 5.36 8.72
CA ASN A 267 -20.39 4.95 8.53
C ASN A 267 -20.92 5.36 7.15
N ALA A 268 -20.65 6.59 6.71
CA ALA A 268 -21.06 7.07 5.41
C ALA A 268 -20.39 6.27 4.28
N ALA A 269 -19.09 5.98 4.41
CA ALA A 269 -18.33 5.17 3.47
C ALA A 269 -18.87 3.74 3.37
N MET A 270 -19.17 3.11 4.50
CA MET A 270 -19.72 1.74 4.56
C MET A 270 -21.15 1.64 4.06
N ASN A 271 -21.94 2.72 4.13
CA ASN A 271 -23.27 2.77 3.52
C ASN A 271 -23.20 2.96 2.01
N GLU A 272 -22.25 3.76 1.52
CA GLU A 272 -21.98 3.96 0.10
C GLU A 272 -21.38 2.70 -0.54
N ASN A 273 -20.51 2.02 0.18
CA ASN A 273 -19.81 0.80 -0.22
C ASN A 273 -20.11 -0.32 0.80
N PRO A 274 -21.26 -0.99 0.70
CA PRO A 274 -21.65 -1.98 1.69
C PRO A 274 -20.62 -3.12 1.82
N PRO A 275 -20.25 -3.50 3.06
CA PRO A 275 -19.41 -4.66 3.32
C PRO A 275 -19.99 -5.93 2.71
N PRO A 276 -19.17 -6.94 2.37
CA PRO A 276 -19.64 -8.17 1.79
C PRO A 276 -20.57 -8.94 2.77
N PRO A 277 -21.56 -9.69 2.27
CA PRO A 277 -22.53 -10.42 3.11
C PRO A 277 -21.92 -11.37 4.13
N ARG A 278 -20.70 -11.90 3.86
CA ARG A 278 -19.96 -12.75 4.79
C ARG A 278 -19.66 -12.06 6.14
N ASP A 279 -19.55 -10.73 6.13
CA ASP A 279 -19.21 -9.92 7.31
C ASP A 279 -20.46 -9.39 8.05
N ALA A 280 -21.67 -9.84 7.66
CA ALA A 280 -22.91 -9.36 8.26
C ALA A 280 -23.01 -9.55 9.79
N ALA A 281 -22.35 -10.59 10.33
CA ALA A 281 -22.30 -10.81 11.76
C ALA A 281 -21.53 -9.71 12.49
N LEU A 282 -20.37 -9.30 11.94
CA LEU A 282 -19.58 -8.17 12.45
C LEU A 282 -20.39 -6.86 12.36
N MET A 283 -21.07 -6.62 11.25
CA MET A 283 -21.89 -5.42 11.06
C MET A 283 -23.03 -5.33 12.08
N ARG A 284 -23.62 -6.45 12.47
CA ARG A 284 -24.64 -6.47 13.54
C ARG A 284 -24.04 -6.12 14.92
N GLU A 285 -22.87 -6.63 15.22
CA GLU A 285 -22.19 -6.27 16.49
C GLU A 285 -21.80 -4.79 16.50
N PHE A 286 -21.22 -4.26 15.43
CA PHE A 286 -20.89 -2.85 15.30
C PHE A 286 -22.14 -1.95 15.39
N GLY A 287 -23.25 -2.42 14.83
CA GLY A 287 -24.54 -1.72 14.83
C GLY A 287 -25.10 -1.44 16.23
N ARG A 288 -24.73 -2.24 17.26
CA ARG A 288 -25.14 -2.04 18.65
C ARG A 288 -24.63 -0.71 19.24
N VAL A 289 -23.53 -0.21 18.70
CA VAL A 289 -22.89 1.04 19.14
C VAL A 289 -22.93 2.15 18.08
N GLY A 290 -23.86 2.01 17.10
CA GLY A 290 -24.11 3.02 16.09
C GLY A 290 -23.13 3.01 14.93
N LEU A 291 -22.38 1.90 14.71
CA LEU A 291 -21.38 1.80 13.67
C LEU A 291 -21.79 0.85 12.54
N GLY A 292 -21.38 1.20 11.31
CA GLY A 292 -21.63 0.41 10.12
C GLY A 292 -23.05 0.51 9.55
N PRO A 293 -23.32 -0.20 8.43
CA PRO A 293 -24.58 -0.08 7.69
C PRO A 293 -25.78 -0.73 8.40
N LEU A 294 -25.54 -1.51 9.46
CA LEU A 294 -26.58 -2.14 10.28
C LEU A 294 -26.74 -1.45 11.65
N ALA A 295 -26.35 -0.18 11.74
CA ALA A 295 -26.48 0.62 12.97
C ALA A 295 -27.93 0.67 13.43
N THR A 296 -28.16 0.37 14.73
CA THR A 296 -29.48 0.38 15.36
C THR A 296 -29.77 1.66 16.13
N VAL A 297 -28.76 2.52 16.27
CA VAL A 297 -28.83 3.82 16.91
C VAL A 297 -27.94 4.81 16.14
N ALA A 298 -28.40 6.07 16.03
CA ALA A 298 -27.58 7.11 15.41
C ALA A 298 -26.46 7.55 16.37
N LEU A 299 -25.31 7.98 15.83
CA LEU A 299 -24.18 8.46 16.64
C LEU A 299 -24.56 9.66 17.52
N ASP A 300 -25.53 10.46 17.09
CA ASP A 300 -25.99 11.63 17.86
C ASP A 300 -26.87 11.23 19.05
N ASP A 301 -27.56 10.08 18.98
CA ASP A 301 -28.46 9.57 20.01
C ASP A 301 -27.75 8.66 21.02
N LEU A 302 -26.45 8.49 20.93
CA LEU A 302 -25.66 7.69 21.88
C LEU A 302 -25.64 8.31 23.25
N ASN A 303 -25.81 7.47 24.29
CA ASN A 303 -25.56 7.89 25.66
C ASN A 303 -24.06 8.23 25.85
N GLU A 304 -23.79 9.02 26.90
CA GLU A 304 -22.45 9.55 27.18
C GLU A 304 -21.40 8.46 27.42
N ASN A 305 -21.74 7.34 28.06
CA ASN A 305 -20.80 6.25 28.30
C ASN A 305 -20.41 5.55 26.98
N THR A 306 -21.39 5.26 26.13
CA THR A 306 -21.11 4.70 24.77
C THR A 306 -20.27 5.66 23.95
N ARG A 307 -20.56 6.96 23.99
CA ARG A 307 -19.78 7.99 23.28
C ARG A 307 -18.32 8.00 23.74
N ARG A 308 -18.05 7.97 25.05
CA ARG A 308 -16.69 7.92 25.59
C ARG A 308 -15.94 6.65 25.17
N GLY A 309 -16.62 5.50 25.17
CA GLY A 309 -16.03 4.25 24.70
C GLY A 309 -15.58 4.32 23.24
N LEU A 310 -16.40 4.90 22.36
CA LEU A 310 -16.04 5.11 20.96
C LEU A 310 -14.89 6.10 20.77
N GLN A 311 -14.85 7.19 21.55
CA GLN A 311 -13.73 8.15 21.50
C GLN A 311 -12.39 7.48 21.87
N ARG A 312 -12.39 6.66 22.93
CA ARG A 312 -11.21 5.86 23.33
C ARG A 312 -10.79 4.91 22.19
N ALA A 313 -11.77 4.26 21.58
CA ALA A 313 -11.50 3.32 20.47
C ALA A 313 -10.83 3.99 19.27
N LEU A 314 -11.21 5.21 18.90
CA LEU A 314 -10.55 5.96 17.82
C LEU A 314 -9.09 6.28 18.15
N LEU A 315 -8.83 6.75 19.38
CA LEU A 315 -7.47 7.10 19.81
C LEU A 315 -6.56 5.88 19.85
N ASP A 316 -6.99 4.83 20.53
CA ASP A 316 -6.19 3.61 20.72
C ASP A 316 -6.06 2.81 19.41
N GLY A 317 -7.11 2.81 18.58
CA GLY A 317 -7.09 2.17 17.26
C GLY A 317 -6.07 2.79 16.33
N ASN A 318 -6.00 4.12 16.28
CA ASN A 318 -5.00 4.83 15.51
C ASN A 318 -3.57 4.53 16.00
N ILE A 319 -3.36 4.57 17.33
CA ILE A 319 -2.06 4.22 17.93
C ILE A 319 -1.67 2.77 17.62
N LEU A 320 -2.62 1.84 17.69
CA LEU A 320 -2.37 0.43 17.38
C LEU A 320 -1.91 0.25 15.92
N LEU A 321 -2.63 0.83 14.97
CA LEU A 321 -2.29 0.73 13.54
C LEU A 321 -0.92 1.31 13.23
N GLN A 322 -0.57 2.46 13.84
CA GLN A 322 0.76 3.07 13.68
C GLN A 322 1.87 2.16 14.24
N LYS A 323 1.70 1.62 15.45
CA LYS A 323 2.69 0.71 16.06
C LYS A 323 2.91 -0.55 15.24
N LEU A 324 1.85 -1.10 14.67
CA LEU A 324 1.97 -2.29 13.81
C LEU A 324 2.68 -1.97 12.50
N ALA A 325 2.39 -0.82 11.91
CA ALA A 325 3.07 -0.35 10.70
C ALA A 325 4.58 -0.14 10.96
N GLU A 326 4.95 0.49 12.09
CA GLU A 326 6.34 0.70 12.51
C GLU A 326 7.07 -0.62 12.81
N ALA A 327 6.38 -1.58 13.43
CA ALA A 327 6.94 -2.90 13.71
C ALA A 327 7.15 -3.78 12.45
N GLY A 328 6.63 -3.37 11.29
CA GLY A 328 6.69 -4.15 10.05
C GLY A 328 5.72 -5.33 10.01
N GLY A 329 4.84 -5.46 11.00
CA GLY A 329 3.94 -6.60 11.17
C GLY A 329 4.67 -7.87 11.63
N ASP A 330 3.94 -8.98 11.67
CA ASP A 330 4.47 -10.31 12.01
C ASP A 330 4.89 -11.05 10.73
N THR A 331 5.91 -10.51 10.04
CA THR A 331 6.36 -11.01 8.74
C THR A 331 7.65 -11.82 8.85
N LYS A 332 7.89 -12.67 7.84
CA LYS A 332 9.13 -13.43 7.73
C LYS A 332 10.33 -12.51 7.57
N VAL A 333 11.39 -12.75 8.33
CA VAL A 333 12.67 -12.02 8.24
C VAL A 333 13.80 -12.98 7.89
N VAL A 334 14.60 -12.63 6.89
CA VAL A 334 15.80 -13.39 6.47
C VAL A 334 16.92 -12.38 6.20
N ASN A 335 18.06 -12.51 6.86
CA ASN A 335 19.21 -11.63 6.71
C ASN A 335 18.85 -10.13 6.87
N ASN A 336 17.97 -9.82 7.83
CA ASN A 336 17.40 -8.48 8.08
C ASN A 336 16.55 -7.90 6.93
N TRP A 337 16.12 -8.73 6.00
CA TRP A 337 15.08 -8.42 5.03
C TRP A 337 13.72 -8.92 5.53
N PHE A 338 12.78 -8.01 5.63
CA PHE A 338 11.39 -8.24 5.99
C PHE A 338 10.60 -8.52 4.72
N PHE A 339 10.01 -9.69 4.62
CA PHE A 339 9.12 -10.04 3.51
C PHE A 339 7.77 -9.36 3.66
N GLY A 340 7.16 -8.97 2.57
CA GLY A 340 5.74 -8.61 2.58
C GLY A 340 4.86 -9.81 2.92
N ASP A 341 3.68 -9.57 3.48
CA ASP A 341 2.73 -10.66 3.73
C ASP A 341 2.25 -11.29 2.42
N LYS A 342 2.11 -12.61 2.37
CA LYS A 342 1.64 -13.35 1.19
C LYS A 342 0.19 -13.01 0.79
N ASN A 343 -0.59 -12.55 1.77
CA ASN A 343 -2.00 -12.23 1.59
C ASN A 343 -2.23 -10.73 1.33
N TRP A 344 -1.19 -9.92 1.19
CA TRP A 344 -1.39 -8.52 0.83
C TRP A 344 -2.26 -8.41 -0.43
N GLY A 345 -3.14 -7.41 -0.44
CA GLY A 345 -4.14 -7.20 -1.46
C GLY A 345 -5.36 -8.12 -1.38
N ARG A 346 -5.41 -9.09 -0.43
CA ARG A 346 -6.56 -10.01 -0.23
C ARG A 346 -6.72 -10.45 1.23
N MET A 347 -6.34 -9.60 2.16
CA MET A 347 -6.32 -9.94 3.59
C MET A 347 -7.68 -10.23 4.20
N ALA A 348 -8.75 -9.60 3.69
CA ALA A 348 -10.10 -9.88 4.15
C ALA A 348 -10.59 -11.30 3.84
N GLU A 349 -9.98 -12.01 2.88
CA GLU A 349 -10.32 -13.40 2.60
C GLU A 349 -9.95 -14.31 3.76
N SER A 350 -8.86 -14.01 4.47
CA SER A 350 -8.41 -14.71 5.68
C SER A 350 -9.00 -14.15 6.97
N GLY A 351 -9.76 -13.05 6.89
CA GLY A 351 -10.29 -12.34 8.07
C GLY A 351 -9.24 -11.50 8.80
N ASP A 352 -8.07 -11.26 8.20
CA ASP A 352 -7.02 -10.42 8.78
C ASP A 352 -7.27 -8.93 8.48
N PHE A 353 -8.28 -8.37 9.14
CA PHE A 353 -8.61 -6.96 9.01
C PHE A 353 -7.54 -6.03 9.60
N LEU A 354 -6.78 -6.50 10.57
CA LEU A 354 -5.71 -5.73 11.19
C LEU A 354 -4.50 -5.62 10.23
N GLY A 355 -4.11 -6.73 9.61
CA GLY A 355 -3.08 -6.76 8.57
C GLY A 355 -3.46 -5.94 7.35
N ARG A 356 -4.77 -5.85 7.00
CA ARG A 356 -5.29 -4.99 5.94
C ARG A 356 -5.20 -3.50 6.28
N ALA A 357 -5.58 -3.12 7.51
CA ALA A 357 -5.63 -1.73 7.93
C ALA A 357 -4.24 -1.12 8.23
N SER A 358 -3.30 -1.91 8.72
CA SER A 358 -1.99 -1.43 9.15
C SER A 358 -1.18 -0.77 8.01
N PRO A 359 -0.99 -1.35 6.82
CA PRO A 359 -0.31 -0.69 5.71
C PRO A 359 -1.00 0.61 5.28
N GLN A 360 -2.34 0.66 5.37
CA GLN A 360 -3.11 1.85 5.03
C GLN A 360 -2.83 3.02 5.97
N SER A 361 -2.40 2.77 7.20
CA SER A 361 -2.16 3.81 8.19
C SER A 361 -0.93 4.68 7.88
N TYR A 362 0.07 4.15 7.18
CA TYR A 362 1.30 4.89 6.90
C TYR A 362 1.61 5.04 5.39
N ALA A 363 1.47 3.97 4.60
CA ALA A 363 1.79 4.01 3.17
C ALA A 363 0.60 4.51 2.35
N GLY A 364 -0.61 4.13 2.75
CA GLY A 364 -1.82 4.37 1.97
C GLY A 364 -1.80 3.62 0.63
N GLY A 365 -2.84 3.79 -0.17
CA GLY A 365 -2.88 3.25 -1.51
C GLY A 365 -3.32 1.79 -1.57
N ILE A 366 -2.54 0.95 -2.21
CA ILE A 366 -2.94 -0.39 -2.61
C ILE A 366 -1.74 -1.34 -2.48
N GLU A 367 -2.00 -2.59 -2.13
CA GLU A 367 -0.98 -3.63 -2.01
C GLU A 367 -1.25 -4.75 -3.01
N HIS A 368 -0.23 -5.10 -3.79
CA HIS A 368 -0.32 -6.16 -4.79
C HIS A 368 -0.56 -7.55 -4.19
N TRP A 369 -1.24 -8.38 -4.96
CA TRP A 369 -1.08 -9.82 -4.79
C TRP A 369 0.38 -10.22 -5.01
N VAL A 370 0.88 -11.12 -4.17
CA VAL A 370 2.28 -11.55 -4.23
C VAL A 370 2.67 -12.12 -5.60
N GLU A 371 1.73 -12.67 -6.35
CA GLU A 371 1.93 -13.20 -7.71
C GLU A 371 2.19 -12.10 -8.76
N MET A 372 1.71 -10.88 -8.49
CA MET A 372 1.90 -9.73 -9.39
C MET A 372 3.12 -8.91 -8.99
N ALA A 373 3.28 -8.61 -7.70
CA ALA A 373 4.51 -7.99 -7.21
C ALA A 373 4.79 -8.38 -5.76
N ALA A 374 6.03 -8.75 -5.50
CA ALA A 374 6.53 -9.03 -4.16
C ALA A 374 7.53 -7.97 -3.75
N LYS A 375 7.64 -7.72 -2.45
CA LYS A 375 8.61 -6.76 -1.91
C LYS A 375 9.22 -7.22 -0.60
N LEU A 376 10.51 -6.87 -0.43
CA LEU A 376 11.22 -6.98 0.83
C LEU A 376 11.67 -5.59 1.25
N ARG A 377 11.81 -5.39 2.56
CA ARG A 377 12.36 -4.15 3.13
C ARG A 377 13.51 -4.49 4.06
N SER A 378 14.55 -3.63 4.09
CA SER A 378 15.62 -3.76 5.07
C SER A 378 15.92 -2.40 5.72
N PHE A 379 16.06 -2.43 7.04
CA PHE A 379 16.38 -1.27 7.88
C PHE A 379 17.74 -1.41 8.56
N ALA A 380 18.33 -2.60 8.50
CA ALA A 380 19.55 -2.94 9.23
C ALA A 380 20.55 -3.70 8.35
N ASP A 381 21.82 -3.59 8.69
CA ASP A 381 22.89 -4.33 8.05
C ASP A 381 23.00 -5.78 8.61
N ALA A 382 24.01 -6.52 8.14
CA ALA A 382 24.23 -7.91 8.54
C ALA A 382 24.44 -8.11 10.05
N ASP A 383 24.93 -7.09 10.74
CA ASP A 383 25.20 -7.09 12.18
C ASP A 383 23.99 -6.62 13.01
N GLY A 384 22.89 -6.19 12.34
CA GLY A 384 21.68 -5.68 12.96
C GLY A 384 21.73 -4.19 13.29
N GLU A 385 22.74 -3.46 12.80
CA GLU A 385 22.84 -2.02 12.98
C GLU A 385 22.01 -1.28 11.95
N ILE A 386 21.37 -0.18 12.37
CA ILE A 386 20.52 0.64 11.49
C ILE A 386 21.34 1.15 10.30
N LEU A 387 20.76 1.02 9.10
CA LEU A 387 21.36 1.54 7.88
C LEU A 387 21.47 3.08 7.95
N ASN A 388 22.69 3.60 7.85
CA ASN A 388 22.96 5.03 7.91
C ASN A 388 23.99 5.41 6.85
N GLY A 389 23.68 6.43 6.05
CA GLY A 389 24.49 6.82 4.91
C GLY A 389 25.89 7.37 5.22
N LYS A 390 26.26 7.55 6.50
CA LYS A 390 27.65 7.81 6.89
C LYS A 390 28.58 6.61 6.66
N ASN A 391 28.04 5.43 6.42
CA ASN A 391 28.77 4.19 6.16
C ASN A 391 28.60 3.76 4.72
N ASN A 392 29.54 2.98 4.21
CA ASN A 392 29.43 2.30 2.93
C ASN A 392 28.96 0.86 3.14
N TYR A 393 28.15 0.35 2.22
CA TYR A 393 27.64 -1.03 2.27
C TYR A 393 27.74 -1.70 0.91
N ARG A 394 27.66 -3.05 0.93
CA ARG A 394 27.56 -3.90 -0.26
C ARG A 394 26.43 -4.91 -0.08
N ILE A 395 25.73 -5.17 -1.17
CA ILE A 395 24.88 -6.33 -1.32
C ILE A 395 25.52 -7.18 -2.41
N ARG A 396 26.01 -8.37 -2.05
CA ARG A 396 26.62 -9.29 -3.00
C ARG A 396 25.69 -10.48 -3.23
N PHE A 397 25.26 -10.63 -4.46
CA PHE A 397 24.56 -11.78 -4.96
C PHE A 397 25.56 -12.76 -5.54
N GLU A 398 25.65 -13.96 -5.01
CA GLU A 398 26.34 -15.04 -5.72
C GLU A 398 25.54 -15.38 -7.00
N LYS A 399 26.19 -16.02 -7.96
CA LYS A 399 25.59 -16.25 -9.28
C LYS A 399 24.22 -16.93 -9.21
N ASP A 400 24.05 -17.88 -8.30
CA ASP A 400 22.80 -18.62 -8.06
C ASP A 400 21.81 -17.90 -7.15
N GLN A 401 22.20 -16.79 -6.54
CA GLN A 401 21.38 -15.94 -5.69
C GLN A 401 20.83 -14.70 -6.43
N ILE A 402 21.33 -14.42 -7.63
CA ILE A 402 20.83 -13.30 -8.43
C ILE A 402 19.33 -13.53 -8.65
N PRO A 403 18.46 -12.61 -8.21
CA PRO A 403 17.04 -12.82 -8.31
C PRO A 403 16.62 -12.79 -9.78
N THR A 404 15.60 -13.56 -10.07
CA THR A 404 14.94 -13.54 -11.36
C THR A 404 13.47 -13.26 -11.17
N ALA A 405 12.93 -12.39 -12.00
CA ALA A 405 11.51 -12.12 -12.11
C ALA A 405 11.10 -12.24 -13.58
N ARG A 406 9.84 -12.53 -13.86
CA ARG A 406 9.38 -12.61 -15.25
C ARG A 406 9.28 -11.24 -15.91
N ALA A 407 9.10 -10.18 -15.12
CA ALA A 407 9.19 -8.81 -15.60
C ALA A 407 10.53 -8.18 -15.23
N PHE A 408 10.71 -7.76 -13.99
CA PHE A 408 11.97 -7.17 -13.50
C PHE A 408 12.01 -7.19 -11.96
N TRP A 409 13.22 -6.92 -11.42
CA TRP A 409 13.42 -6.60 -10.02
C TRP A 409 14.18 -5.29 -9.86
N SER A 410 14.02 -4.62 -8.71
CA SER A 410 14.78 -3.41 -8.37
C SER A 410 15.07 -3.30 -6.89
N ILE A 411 16.21 -2.68 -6.53
CA ILE A 411 16.54 -2.26 -5.17
C ILE A 411 16.55 -0.74 -5.17
N SER A 412 15.68 -0.13 -4.35
CA SER A 412 15.55 1.32 -4.22
C SER A 412 15.89 1.78 -2.81
N VAL A 413 16.41 3.02 -2.68
CA VAL A 413 16.77 3.63 -1.41
C VAL A 413 15.76 4.71 -1.01
N TYR A 414 15.36 4.70 0.27
CA TYR A 414 14.43 5.65 0.87
C TYR A 414 15.00 6.25 2.14
N ASP A 415 14.60 7.47 2.48
CA ASP A 415 14.92 8.09 3.76
C ASP A 415 14.16 7.40 4.93
N ASP A 416 14.38 7.86 6.16
CA ASP A 416 13.72 7.37 7.37
C ASP A 416 12.20 7.62 7.41
N LYS A 417 11.66 8.40 6.46
CA LYS A 417 10.23 8.71 6.28
C LYS A 417 9.61 8.02 5.07
N PHE A 418 10.32 7.07 4.48
CA PHE A 418 9.89 6.36 3.27
C PHE A 418 9.73 7.24 2.03
N ASN A 419 10.36 8.40 1.95
CA ASN A 419 10.48 9.11 0.69
C ASN A 419 11.71 8.63 -0.07
N LEU A 420 11.68 8.68 -1.41
CA LEU A 420 12.90 8.47 -2.20
C LEU A 420 14.02 9.36 -1.64
N ALA A 421 15.19 8.77 -1.39
CA ALA A 421 16.25 9.43 -0.66
C ALA A 421 16.78 10.66 -1.41
N GLU A 422 16.86 11.80 -0.73
CA GLU A 422 17.47 13.00 -1.29
C GLU A 422 19.00 12.86 -1.27
N THR A 423 19.62 12.92 -2.44
CA THR A 423 21.06 12.83 -2.64
C THR A 423 21.50 13.88 -3.66
N ASP A 424 22.80 14.04 -3.84
CA ASP A 424 23.35 14.93 -4.87
C ASP A 424 23.19 14.37 -6.31
N TRP A 425 22.53 13.19 -6.44
CA TRP A 425 22.38 12.44 -7.68
C TRP A 425 20.92 12.11 -7.93
N ASP A 426 20.45 12.25 -9.18
CA ASP A 426 19.12 11.82 -9.59
C ASP A 426 19.13 10.31 -9.92
N LYS A 427 19.49 9.50 -8.93
CA LYS A 427 19.57 8.04 -9.03
C LYS A 427 19.09 7.43 -7.72
N TYR A 428 18.09 6.57 -7.77
CA TYR A 428 17.39 6.05 -6.59
C TYR A 428 17.45 4.54 -6.48
N LEU A 429 17.82 3.84 -7.56
CA LEU A 429 17.74 2.39 -7.64
C LEU A 429 18.81 1.77 -8.55
N VAL A 430 18.92 0.44 -8.42
CA VAL A 430 19.52 -0.47 -9.39
C VAL A 430 18.53 -1.60 -9.64
N SER A 431 18.37 -2.01 -10.89
CA SER A 431 17.49 -3.08 -11.34
C SER A 431 18.22 -4.02 -12.30
N ASP A 432 17.64 -5.17 -12.64
CA ASP A 432 18.14 -6.05 -13.70
C ASP A 432 18.07 -5.40 -15.10
N ALA A 433 17.27 -4.36 -15.25
CA ALA A 433 17.20 -3.56 -16.47
C ALA A 433 18.17 -2.35 -16.47
N THR A 434 18.95 -2.16 -15.41
CA THR A 434 19.98 -1.11 -15.38
C THR A 434 21.06 -1.42 -16.42
N GLU A 435 21.26 -0.49 -17.35
CA GLU A 435 22.27 -0.66 -18.40
C GLU A 435 23.69 -0.75 -17.83
N ASN A 436 24.52 -1.54 -18.48
CA ASN A 436 25.95 -1.70 -18.17
C ASN A 436 26.24 -2.23 -16.75
N LEU A 437 25.34 -3.03 -16.17
CA LEU A 437 25.65 -3.74 -14.91
C LEU A 437 26.91 -4.59 -15.06
N VAL A 438 27.80 -4.50 -14.08
CA VAL A 438 29.05 -5.25 -14.05
C VAL A 438 28.92 -6.45 -13.13
N TYR A 439 29.22 -7.62 -13.70
CA TYR A 439 29.24 -8.90 -12.98
C TYR A 439 30.68 -9.30 -12.70
N GLY A 440 30.91 -9.96 -11.57
CA GLY A 440 32.20 -10.55 -11.23
C GLY A 440 32.57 -11.69 -12.20
N GLN A 441 33.86 -12.04 -12.25
CA GLN A 441 34.35 -13.16 -13.08
C GLN A 441 33.70 -14.51 -12.70
N ASP A 442 33.26 -14.62 -11.43
CA ASP A 442 32.51 -15.77 -10.88
C ASP A 442 31.00 -15.69 -11.17
N GLY A 443 30.55 -14.68 -11.89
CA GLY A 443 29.15 -14.42 -12.20
C GLY A 443 28.36 -13.76 -11.08
N SER A 444 28.99 -13.33 -9.98
CA SER A 444 28.32 -12.58 -8.91
C SER A 444 27.94 -11.17 -9.33
N LEU A 445 26.94 -10.58 -8.65
CA LEU A 445 26.55 -9.18 -8.80
C LEU A 445 26.74 -8.47 -7.47
N GLU A 446 27.52 -7.38 -7.46
CA GLU A 446 27.64 -6.50 -6.29
C GLU A 446 26.92 -5.19 -6.50
N ILE A 447 26.08 -4.79 -5.55
CA ILE A 447 25.43 -3.48 -5.48
C ILE A 447 26.17 -2.63 -4.43
N TYR A 448 26.60 -1.46 -4.84
CA TYR A 448 27.35 -0.50 -4.06
C TYR A 448 26.39 0.52 -3.44
N LEU A 449 26.37 0.63 -2.12
CA LEU A 449 25.54 1.57 -1.37
C LEU A 449 26.48 2.53 -0.63
N GLN A 450 26.64 3.75 -1.13
CA GLN A 450 27.58 4.76 -0.59
C GLN A 450 27.23 6.16 -1.11
N GLN A 451 27.67 7.21 -0.40
CA GLN A 451 27.43 8.59 -0.82
C GLN A 451 28.27 8.96 -2.05
N ASP A 452 29.56 8.67 -1.99
CA ASP A 452 30.49 9.01 -3.06
C ASP A 452 30.37 8.02 -4.22
N GLN A 453 30.58 8.53 -5.44
CA GLN A 453 30.62 7.66 -6.61
C GLN A 453 31.75 6.63 -6.48
N PRO A 454 31.49 5.35 -6.79
CA PRO A 454 32.55 4.37 -6.95
C PRO A 454 33.38 4.65 -8.22
N GLU A 455 34.43 3.87 -8.44
CA GLU A 455 35.17 3.86 -9.69
C GLU A 455 34.20 3.77 -10.88
N GLN A 456 34.60 4.41 -12.00
CA GLN A 456 33.73 4.52 -13.20
C GLN A 456 33.16 3.17 -13.67
N ALA A 457 33.93 2.10 -13.55
CA ALA A 457 33.52 0.75 -13.94
C ALA A 457 32.30 0.24 -13.15
N TYR A 458 32.08 0.69 -11.92
CA TYR A 458 31.02 0.18 -11.04
C TYR A 458 29.85 1.15 -10.84
N ARG A 459 29.79 2.25 -11.58
CA ARG A 459 28.74 3.26 -11.43
C ARG A 459 27.34 2.73 -11.77
N ALA A 460 27.24 1.76 -12.68
CA ALA A 460 25.96 1.11 -12.98
C ALA A 460 25.41 0.36 -11.76
N ASN A 461 26.26 -0.28 -10.98
CA ASN A 461 25.93 -1.07 -9.81
C ASN A 461 25.75 -0.24 -8.52
N TRP A 462 25.77 1.07 -8.59
CA TRP A 462 25.78 1.96 -7.42
C TRP A 462 24.45 2.63 -7.19
N ILE A 463 24.03 2.70 -5.91
CA ILE A 463 22.92 3.50 -5.43
C ILE A 463 23.48 4.53 -4.44
N PRO A 464 23.32 5.84 -4.70
CA PRO A 464 23.74 6.89 -3.79
C PRO A 464 22.91 6.87 -2.50
N LEU A 465 23.56 7.12 -1.35
CA LEU A 465 22.91 7.14 -0.05
C LEU A 465 22.65 8.56 0.45
N PRO A 466 21.56 8.81 1.22
CA PRO A 466 21.35 10.06 1.95
C PRO A 466 22.33 10.16 3.12
N LYS A 467 22.43 11.34 3.73
CA LYS A 467 23.34 11.57 4.87
C LYS A 467 22.88 10.93 6.18
N GLY A 468 21.58 10.66 6.32
CA GLY A 468 20.95 10.13 7.53
C GLY A 468 20.67 8.64 7.49
N ASP A 469 19.73 8.23 8.34
CA ASP A 469 19.20 6.87 8.31
C ASP A 469 18.41 6.64 7.04
N PHE A 470 18.48 5.42 6.53
CA PHE A 470 17.79 5.04 5.30
C PHE A 470 17.26 3.62 5.39
N ASN A 471 16.41 3.27 4.45
CA ASN A 471 15.91 1.91 4.27
C ASN A 471 15.93 1.52 2.80
N LEU A 472 15.86 0.22 2.56
CA LEU A 472 15.89 -0.36 1.23
C LEU A 472 14.58 -1.08 0.97
N PHE A 473 14.07 -0.89 -0.26
CA PHE A 473 13.01 -1.74 -0.82
C PHE A 473 13.59 -2.57 -1.94
N PHE A 474 13.34 -3.87 -1.89
CA PHE A 474 13.67 -4.81 -2.94
C PHE A 474 12.36 -5.33 -3.52
N ARG A 475 12.05 -4.92 -4.75
CA ARG A 475 10.80 -5.20 -5.46
C ARG A 475 11.02 -6.22 -6.55
N PHE A 476 10.00 -7.05 -6.77
CA PHE A 476 9.96 -8.06 -7.82
C PHE A 476 8.62 -7.98 -8.52
N TYR A 477 8.61 -7.73 -9.80
CA TYR A 477 7.40 -7.68 -10.60
C TYR A 477 7.26 -8.98 -11.40
N LEU A 478 6.10 -9.60 -11.33
CA LEU A 478 5.86 -10.97 -11.77
C LEU A 478 6.91 -11.95 -11.19
N PRO A 479 7.00 -12.04 -9.87
CA PRO A 479 8.06 -12.78 -9.19
C PRO A 479 8.03 -14.26 -9.53
N ASN A 480 9.18 -14.91 -9.38
CA ASN A 480 9.29 -16.36 -9.46
C ASN A 480 8.74 -17.05 -8.23
N GLN A 481 8.49 -18.36 -8.33
CA GLN A 481 7.87 -19.17 -7.29
C GLN A 481 8.60 -19.07 -5.94
N SER A 482 9.94 -18.98 -5.93
CA SER A 482 10.72 -18.85 -4.70
C SER A 482 10.42 -17.56 -3.92
N MET A 483 10.05 -16.48 -4.59
CA MET A 483 9.59 -15.25 -3.94
C MET A 483 8.15 -15.38 -3.44
N ILE A 484 7.26 -15.98 -4.25
CA ILE A 484 5.86 -16.22 -3.89
C ILE A 484 5.78 -17.11 -2.64
N ASP A 485 6.56 -18.19 -2.61
CA ASP A 485 6.63 -19.11 -1.47
C ASP A 485 7.48 -18.58 -0.31
N GLN A 486 8.16 -17.45 -0.54
CA GLN A 486 9.12 -16.87 0.41
C GLN A 486 10.27 -17.80 0.78
N THR A 487 10.70 -18.65 -0.14
CA THR A 487 11.87 -19.53 0.02
C THR A 487 13.16 -18.90 -0.49
N TYR A 488 13.07 -17.80 -1.21
CA TYR A 488 14.23 -17.00 -1.62
C TYR A 488 15.02 -16.51 -0.39
N VAL A 489 16.34 -16.58 -0.48
CA VAL A 489 17.25 -16.11 0.58
C VAL A 489 18.00 -14.90 0.07
N PRO A 490 17.55 -13.67 0.38
CA PRO A 490 18.24 -12.46 -0.05
C PRO A 490 19.58 -12.35 0.68
N PRO A 491 20.65 -11.88 0.00
CA PRO A 491 21.93 -11.65 0.66
C PRO A 491 21.82 -10.50 1.67
N PRO A 492 22.60 -10.54 2.77
CA PRO A 492 22.59 -9.48 3.77
C PRO A 492 23.23 -8.20 3.22
N VAL A 493 22.81 -7.05 3.73
CA VAL A 493 23.48 -5.76 3.54
C VAL A 493 24.72 -5.71 4.42
N ARG A 494 25.91 -5.71 3.85
CA ARG A 494 27.16 -5.75 4.61
C ARG A 494 27.83 -4.38 4.63
N LYS A 495 28.14 -3.90 5.83
CA LYS A 495 28.98 -2.71 6.00
C LYS A 495 30.40 -3.00 5.51
N THR A 496 30.98 -2.06 4.77
CA THR A 496 32.37 -2.14 4.29
C THR A 496 33.23 -1.10 5.00
N ALA A 497 34.54 -1.32 5.04
CA ALA A 497 35.45 -0.28 5.48
C ALA A 497 35.31 0.98 4.58
N ALA A 498 35.39 2.15 5.15
CA ALA A 498 35.54 3.37 4.35
C ALA A 498 36.85 3.25 3.54
N ASN A 499 36.74 3.48 2.24
CA ASN A 499 37.90 3.51 1.36
C ASN A 499 38.76 4.73 1.67
#